data_28a8e7cec5bb65e1ef09b83b795ffb0d
#
_entry.id   28a8e7cec5bb65e1ef09b83b795ffb0d
#
_cell.length_a   1.000
_cell.length_b   1.000
_cell.length_c   1.000
_cell.angle_alpha   90.00
_cell.angle_beta   90.00
_cell.angle_gamma   90.00
#
_symmetry.space_group_name_H-M   'P 1'
#
loop_
_entity.id
_entity.type
_entity.pdbx_description
1 polymer ?
#
loop_
_entity_poly.entity_id
_entity_poly.type
_entity_poly.pdbx_seq_one_letter_code
_entity_poly.pdbx_strand_id
1 'polypeptide(L)'
;MPGGNRIRAAGVVLLRHTGPFPEVLVVHRPKYNDWSLPKGKLEPGEQEIHAAIRECDEETGFQAVLGPRLPSLHYEVDGIPKRVDFWAAHANIDEGFTPDPGIDAIQWIPVDSSPLCLTHASEANLVARAAALPQTSPLILLRHTVAAKRSDYRGKDDAERPLSGKGRSQAKALIPLLDAFGITDVHSSTAVRCQHSVRKFAKHLGTGVQHEPAMSEEGFEERPERTARRMRKMILDPAPLVLCSHRPLLPTLLEVAAEVLGTTEMTSEDQASGAEDRAARWDPKLPPGGFIVLHRSFLEGSAPRLVAIERHVAADE
;
A
#
# COMPACT_ATOMS: atom_id res chain seq x y z
N MET A 1 22.71 4.81 -18.55
CA MET A 1 21.94 5.76 -19.36
C MET A 1 21.32 6.77 -18.43
N PRO A 2 21.59 8.11 -18.49
CA PRO A 2 20.93 9.09 -17.64
C PRO A 2 19.45 9.15 -18.00
N GLY A 3 18.58 9.28 -16.99
CA GLY A 3 17.14 9.14 -17.07
C GLY A 3 16.49 10.05 -18.12
N GLY A 4 16.03 9.42 -19.22
CA GLY A 4 15.17 10.07 -20.16
C GLY A 4 13.93 10.62 -19.45
N ASN A 5 13.45 11.76 -19.89
CA ASN A 5 12.25 12.42 -19.39
C ASN A 5 11.07 11.44 -19.48
N ARG A 6 10.69 10.82 -18.37
CA ARG A 6 9.56 9.88 -18.27
C ARG A 6 8.48 10.51 -17.41
N ILE A 7 7.25 10.52 -17.91
CA ILE A 7 6.10 10.96 -17.12
C ILE A 7 5.71 9.80 -16.21
N ARG A 8 5.66 10.05 -14.89
CA ARG A 8 5.10 9.14 -13.89
C ARG A 8 3.75 9.68 -13.46
N ALA A 9 2.78 8.78 -13.34
CA ALA A 9 1.44 9.09 -12.89
C ALA A 9 0.92 7.95 -12.02
N ALA A 10 -0.09 8.23 -11.23
CA ALA A 10 -0.77 7.22 -10.41
C ALA A 10 -2.28 7.50 -10.37
N GLY A 11 -3.08 6.46 -10.10
CA GLY A 11 -4.51 6.56 -10.01
C GLY A 11 -5.15 5.33 -9.39
N VAL A 12 -6.46 5.31 -9.37
CA VAL A 12 -7.23 4.24 -8.76
C VAL A 12 -8.32 3.71 -9.69
N VAL A 13 -8.66 2.44 -9.52
CA VAL A 13 -9.92 1.86 -9.96
C VAL A 13 -10.82 1.88 -8.73
N LEU A 14 -11.62 2.95 -8.59
CA LEU A 14 -12.48 3.14 -7.44
C LEU A 14 -13.78 2.38 -7.61
N LEU A 15 -13.98 1.37 -6.77
CA LEU A 15 -15.14 0.48 -6.81
C LEU A 15 -16.09 0.76 -5.63
N ARG A 16 -17.39 0.55 -5.85
CA ARG A 16 -18.39 0.46 -4.78
C ARG A 16 -19.35 -0.69 -5.02
N HIS A 17 -19.93 -1.19 -3.93
CA HIS A 17 -20.90 -2.28 -3.91
C HIS A 17 -22.16 -1.83 -3.19
N THR A 18 -22.91 -0.89 -3.78
CA THR A 18 -24.14 -0.34 -3.19
C THR A 18 -25.41 -1.01 -3.71
N GLY A 19 -25.31 -1.84 -4.75
CA GLY A 19 -26.39 -2.53 -5.41
C GLY A 19 -26.05 -4.00 -5.72
N PRO A 20 -26.84 -4.66 -6.57
CA PRO A 20 -26.62 -6.04 -6.94
C PRO A 20 -25.37 -6.26 -7.82
N PHE A 21 -24.87 -5.19 -8.43
CA PHE A 21 -23.69 -5.22 -9.30
C PHE A 21 -22.64 -4.21 -8.81
N PRO A 22 -21.34 -4.55 -8.89
CA PRO A 22 -20.29 -3.60 -8.57
C PRO A 22 -20.28 -2.47 -9.61
N GLU A 23 -19.99 -1.26 -9.14
CA GLU A 23 -19.84 -0.07 -9.96
C GLU A 23 -18.41 0.48 -9.85
N VAL A 24 -17.94 1.12 -10.91
CA VAL A 24 -16.66 1.83 -10.98
C VAL A 24 -16.91 3.32 -11.22
N LEU A 25 -16.13 4.17 -10.55
CA LEU A 25 -16.15 5.60 -10.80
C LEU A 25 -15.28 5.94 -12.01
N VAL A 26 -15.85 6.72 -12.93
CA VAL A 26 -15.16 7.25 -14.11
C VAL A 26 -15.28 8.78 -14.13
N VAL A 27 -14.27 9.44 -14.70
CA VAL A 27 -14.18 10.90 -14.83
C VAL A 27 -14.24 11.31 -16.29
N HIS A 28 -14.95 12.40 -16.62
CA HIS A 28 -14.97 12.99 -17.94
C HIS A 28 -13.94 14.13 -18.04
N ARG A 29 -13.09 14.06 -19.09
CA ARG A 29 -12.05 15.05 -19.35
C ARG A 29 -12.42 15.90 -20.58
N PRO A 30 -12.93 17.13 -20.40
CA PRO A 30 -13.48 17.93 -21.51
C PRO A 30 -12.42 18.26 -22.58
N LYS A 31 -11.17 18.43 -22.19
CA LYS A 31 -10.06 18.68 -23.14
C LYS A 31 -9.89 17.58 -24.17
N TYR A 32 -10.13 16.33 -23.80
CA TYR A 32 -9.98 15.14 -24.65
C TYR A 32 -11.34 14.58 -25.11
N ASN A 33 -12.44 15.09 -24.52
CA ASN A 33 -13.79 14.57 -24.68
C ASN A 33 -13.84 13.05 -24.48
N ASP A 34 -13.27 12.59 -23.39
CA ASP A 34 -13.12 11.17 -23.07
C ASP A 34 -13.51 10.85 -21.60
N TRP A 35 -13.87 9.58 -21.38
CA TRP A 35 -14.07 9.00 -20.07
C TRP A 35 -12.87 8.14 -19.68
N SER A 36 -12.39 8.30 -18.46
CA SER A 36 -11.15 7.72 -17.95
C SER A 36 -11.27 7.34 -16.49
N LEU A 37 -10.33 6.56 -15.99
CA LEU A 37 -10.15 6.35 -14.55
C LEU A 37 -9.46 7.57 -13.91
N PRO A 38 -9.79 7.92 -12.64
CA PRO A 38 -9.14 9.03 -11.94
C PRO A 38 -7.63 8.75 -11.76
N LYS A 39 -6.81 9.69 -12.24
CA LYS A 39 -5.34 9.60 -12.24
C LYS A 39 -4.67 10.89 -12.63
N GLY A 40 -3.53 11.16 -12.05
CA GLY A 40 -2.72 12.30 -12.48
C GLY A 40 -1.22 12.10 -12.32
N LYS A 41 -0.45 13.15 -12.61
CA LYS A 41 1.01 13.14 -12.57
C LYS A 41 1.51 13.23 -11.13
N LEU A 42 2.61 12.53 -10.85
CA LEU A 42 3.31 12.72 -9.59
C LEU A 42 3.89 14.15 -9.50
N GLU A 43 3.76 14.75 -8.35
CA GLU A 43 4.49 15.97 -7.99
C GLU A 43 5.98 15.68 -7.72
N PRO A 44 6.86 16.70 -7.78
CA PRO A 44 8.27 16.51 -7.45
C PRO A 44 8.47 15.93 -6.05
N GLY A 45 9.12 14.76 -5.96
CA GLY A 45 9.35 14.04 -4.70
C GLY A 45 8.16 13.22 -4.20
N GLU A 46 7.02 13.25 -4.87
CA GLU A 46 5.82 12.50 -4.49
C GLU A 46 5.97 11.00 -4.79
N GLN A 47 5.38 10.17 -3.93
CA GLN A 47 5.27 8.73 -4.14
C GLN A 47 3.97 8.36 -4.87
N GLU A 48 3.98 7.25 -5.60
CA GLU A 48 2.83 6.79 -6.38
C GLU A 48 1.57 6.57 -5.54
N ILE A 49 1.71 6.01 -4.33
CA ILE A 49 0.60 5.82 -3.38
C ILE A 49 -0.05 7.17 -3.05
N HIS A 50 0.78 8.17 -2.71
CA HIS A 50 0.28 9.50 -2.34
C HIS A 50 -0.41 10.17 -3.52
N ALA A 51 0.22 10.14 -4.72
CA ALA A 51 -0.39 10.66 -5.93
C ALA A 51 -1.73 10.00 -6.26
N ALA A 52 -1.85 8.66 -6.11
CA ALA A 52 -3.09 7.94 -6.39
C ALA A 52 -4.26 8.41 -5.50
N ILE A 53 -3.99 8.62 -4.19
CA ILE A 53 -5.01 9.11 -3.24
C ILE A 53 -5.35 10.57 -3.52
N ARG A 54 -4.35 11.44 -3.68
CA ARG A 54 -4.53 12.87 -3.96
C ARG A 54 -5.32 13.10 -5.25
N GLU A 55 -4.93 12.46 -6.34
CA GLU A 55 -5.62 12.60 -7.63
C GLU A 55 -7.06 12.06 -7.59
N CYS A 56 -7.29 10.98 -6.82
CA CYS A 56 -8.66 10.50 -6.60
C CYS A 56 -9.52 11.54 -5.90
N ASP A 57 -9.01 12.14 -4.82
CA ASP A 57 -9.69 13.18 -4.06
C ASP A 57 -9.93 14.45 -4.91
N GLU A 58 -8.88 14.98 -5.55
CA GLU A 58 -8.93 16.17 -6.39
C GLU A 58 -9.87 16.02 -7.59
N GLU A 59 -9.81 14.88 -8.32
CA GLU A 59 -10.62 14.65 -9.51
C GLU A 59 -12.07 14.22 -9.21
N THR A 60 -12.35 13.68 -8.02
CA THR A 60 -13.66 13.04 -7.74
C THR A 60 -14.34 13.49 -6.46
N GLY A 61 -13.63 14.08 -5.51
CA GLY A 61 -14.14 14.36 -4.16
C GLY A 61 -14.30 13.13 -3.28
N PHE A 62 -13.75 11.96 -3.70
CA PHE A 62 -13.81 10.74 -2.90
C PHE A 62 -12.45 10.44 -2.28
N GLN A 63 -12.42 10.26 -0.96
CA GLN A 63 -11.28 9.67 -0.28
C GLN A 63 -11.30 8.15 -0.50
N ALA A 64 -10.24 7.63 -1.10
CA ALA A 64 -10.10 6.23 -1.42
C ALA A 64 -9.26 5.47 -0.39
N VAL A 65 -9.62 4.21 -0.13
CA VAL A 65 -8.76 3.24 0.58
C VAL A 65 -8.23 2.25 -0.44
N LEU A 66 -6.91 2.11 -0.50
CA LEU A 66 -6.24 1.27 -1.47
C LEU A 66 -6.32 -0.21 -1.09
N GLY A 67 -6.69 -1.01 -2.05
CA GLY A 67 -6.52 -2.46 -2.10
C GLY A 67 -5.25 -2.84 -2.88
N PRO A 68 -5.24 -4.02 -3.53
CA PRO A 68 -4.09 -4.49 -4.29
C PRO A 68 -3.72 -3.59 -5.46
N ARG A 69 -2.41 -3.47 -5.69
CA ARG A 69 -1.88 -2.82 -6.88
C ARG A 69 -2.23 -3.61 -8.13
N LEU A 70 -2.62 -2.89 -9.16
CA LEU A 70 -2.95 -3.43 -10.48
C LEU A 70 -1.75 -3.32 -11.44
N PRO A 71 -1.80 -3.96 -12.61
CA PRO A 71 -0.79 -3.76 -13.65
C PRO A 71 -0.64 -2.29 -14.05
N SER A 72 0.60 -1.83 -14.19
CA SER A 72 0.88 -0.47 -14.65
C SER A 72 0.57 -0.33 -16.13
N LEU A 73 -0.01 0.80 -16.54
CA LEU A 73 -0.16 1.14 -17.95
C LEU A 73 1.08 1.88 -18.45
N HIS A 74 1.52 1.53 -19.67
CA HIS A 74 2.67 2.14 -20.34
C HIS A 74 2.23 2.62 -21.72
N TYR A 75 2.41 3.91 -22.00
CA TYR A 75 2.13 4.52 -23.31
C TYR A 75 2.95 5.80 -23.48
N GLU A 76 2.85 6.42 -24.65
CA GLU A 76 3.53 7.68 -24.92
C GLU A 76 2.54 8.83 -24.97
N VAL A 77 2.98 9.99 -24.49
CA VAL A 77 2.27 11.27 -24.61
C VAL A 77 3.25 12.28 -25.22
N ASP A 78 2.94 12.79 -26.39
CA ASP A 78 3.79 13.73 -27.14
C ASP A 78 5.24 13.20 -27.32
N GLY A 79 5.39 11.90 -27.59
CA GLY A 79 6.68 11.24 -27.74
C GLY A 79 7.44 10.98 -26.43
N ILE A 80 6.84 11.29 -25.27
CA ILE A 80 7.43 11.05 -23.95
C ILE A 80 6.81 9.79 -23.34
N PRO A 81 7.61 8.77 -22.97
CA PRO A 81 7.12 7.59 -22.28
C PRO A 81 6.40 7.96 -20.96
N LYS A 82 5.18 7.47 -20.81
CA LYS A 82 4.38 7.62 -19.59
C LYS A 82 4.11 6.25 -18.97
N ARG A 83 4.29 6.17 -17.65
CA ARG A 83 3.86 5.07 -16.82
C ARG A 83 2.80 5.56 -15.84
N VAL A 84 1.71 4.80 -15.74
CA VAL A 84 0.65 5.03 -14.76
C VAL A 84 0.49 3.81 -13.88
N ASP A 85 0.67 3.98 -12.60
CA ASP A 85 0.49 2.95 -11.59
C ASP A 85 -0.93 3.04 -11.01
N PHE A 86 -1.63 1.91 -10.94
CA PHE A 86 -3.02 1.85 -10.46
C PHE A 86 -3.18 0.91 -9.28
N TRP A 87 -4.14 1.23 -8.43
CA TRP A 87 -4.63 0.36 -7.35
C TRP A 87 -6.12 0.11 -7.50
N ALA A 88 -6.56 -1.10 -7.16
CA ALA A 88 -7.96 -1.30 -6.82
C ALA A 88 -8.23 -0.52 -5.53
N ALA A 89 -9.37 0.15 -5.44
CA ALA A 89 -9.71 0.96 -4.28
C ALA A 89 -11.20 0.94 -4.00
N HIS A 90 -11.59 1.29 -2.79
CA HIS A 90 -12.98 1.55 -2.44
C HIS A 90 -13.14 2.93 -1.81
N ALA A 91 -14.29 3.55 -2.02
CA ALA A 91 -14.62 4.85 -1.46
C ALA A 91 -14.84 4.74 0.06
N ASN A 92 -14.22 5.62 0.82
CA ASN A 92 -14.38 5.72 2.28
C ASN A 92 -15.25 6.93 2.65
N ILE A 93 -14.94 8.11 2.13
CA ILE A 93 -15.64 9.36 2.39
C ILE A 93 -15.97 10.01 1.05
N ASP A 94 -17.18 10.58 0.95
CA ASP A 94 -17.64 11.41 -0.16
C ASP A 94 -17.70 12.86 0.33
N GLU A 95 -16.73 13.67 -0.12
CA GLU A 95 -16.68 15.12 0.20
C GLU A 95 -17.46 15.97 -0.80
N GLY A 96 -17.98 15.33 -1.84
CA GLY A 96 -18.71 15.98 -2.93
C GLY A 96 -17.83 16.42 -4.08
N PHE A 97 -18.24 16.07 -5.28
CA PHE A 97 -17.54 16.44 -6.52
C PHE A 97 -17.75 17.93 -6.86
N THR A 98 -16.66 18.60 -7.22
CA THR A 98 -16.70 19.97 -7.74
C THR A 98 -16.06 19.99 -9.13
N PRO A 99 -16.82 20.28 -10.21
CA PRO A 99 -16.26 20.37 -11.55
C PRO A 99 -15.15 21.41 -11.68
N ASP A 100 -14.13 21.08 -12.47
CA ASP A 100 -13.05 21.98 -12.84
C ASP A 100 -12.74 21.92 -14.35
N PRO A 101 -11.83 22.75 -14.89
CA PRO A 101 -11.45 22.69 -16.30
C PRO A 101 -10.79 21.37 -16.75
N GLY A 102 -10.30 20.56 -15.83
CA GLY A 102 -9.69 19.25 -16.10
C GLY A 102 -10.73 18.13 -16.10
N ILE A 103 -11.65 18.16 -15.14
CA ILE A 103 -12.72 17.17 -14.93
C ILE A 103 -14.04 17.90 -14.74
N ASP A 104 -14.94 17.77 -15.70
CA ASP A 104 -16.25 18.44 -15.67
C ASP A 104 -17.42 17.55 -15.22
N ALA A 105 -17.23 16.22 -15.22
CA ALA A 105 -18.24 15.27 -14.75
C ALA A 105 -17.59 13.98 -14.19
N ILE A 106 -18.28 13.38 -13.22
CA ILE A 106 -17.99 12.03 -12.72
C ILE A 106 -19.24 11.17 -12.84
N GLN A 107 -19.05 9.87 -12.99
CA GLN A 107 -20.15 8.92 -13.07
C GLN A 107 -19.78 7.57 -12.46
N TRP A 108 -20.69 7.01 -11.66
CA TRP A 108 -20.65 5.61 -11.28
C TRP A 108 -21.33 4.78 -12.38
N ILE A 109 -20.62 3.84 -12.96
CA ILE A 109 -21.12 2.95 -13.99
C ILE A 109 -20.97 1.48 -13.56
N PRO A 110 -21.90 0.58 -13.97
CA PRO A 110 -21.70 -0.85 -13.77
C PRO A 110 -20.36 -1.31 -14.35
N VAL A 111 -19.65 -2.15 -13.64
CA VAL A 111 -18.33 -2.70 -14.10
C VAL A 111 -18.43 -3.30 -15.50
N ASP A 112 -19.50 -4.04 -15.80
CA ASP A 112 -19.72 -4.68 -17.11
C ASP A 112 -19.94 -3.65 -18.25
N SER A 113 -20.29 -2.41 -17.91
CA SER A 113 -20.46 -1.32 -18.87
C SER A 113 -19.14 -0.59 -19.17
N SER A 114 -18.10 -0.82 -18.39
CA SER A 114 -16.82 -0.10 -18.52
C SER A 114 -16.16 -0.24 -19.91
N PRO A 115 -16.25 -1.38 -20.66
CA PRO A 115 -15.71 -1.46 -22.01
C PRO A 115 -16.40 -0.58 -23.05
N LEU A 116 -17.65 -0.17 -22.78
CA LEU A 116 -18.42 0.72 -23.65
C LEU A 116 -18.27 2.19 -23.28
N CYS A 117 -17.98 2.49 -22.00
CA CYS A 117 -17.89 3.84 -21.49
C CYS A 117 -16.47 4.39 -21.48
N LEU A 118 -15.47 3.58 -21.09
CA LEU A 118 -14.08 4.00 -21.04
C LEU A 118 -13.49 4.11 -22.45
N THR A 119 -12.84 5.21 -22.73
CA THR A 119 -12.24 5.47 -24.04
C THR A 119 -11.08 4.51 -24.35
N HIS A 120 -10.37 4.05 -23.33
CA HIS A 120 -9.21 3.16 -23.50
C HIS A 120 -9.49 1.74 -22.99
N ALA A 121 -9.42 0.75 -23.87
CA ALA A 121 -9.63 -0.66 -23.52
C ALA A 121 -8.67 -1.15 -22.42
N SER A 122 -7.46 -0.57 -22.31
CA SER A 122 -6.51 -0.90 -21.25
C SER A 122 -7.04 -0.52 -19.85
N GLU A 123 -7.80 0.58 -19.72
CA GLU A 123 -8.43 0.97 -18.47
C GLU A 123 -9.62 0.05 -18.15
N ALA A 124 -10.42 -0.33 -19.15
CA ALA A 124 -11.51 -1.31 -18.96
C ALA A 124 -10.97 -2.68 -18.49
N ASN A 125 -9.82 -3.11 -18.98
CA ASN A 125 -9.15 -4.31 -18.50
C ASN A 125 -8.71 -4.18 -17.02
N LEU A 126 -8.25 -3.01 -16.58
CA LEU A 126 -7.95 -2.77 -15.17
C LEU A 126 -9.21 -2.84 -14.31
N VAL A 127 -10.34 -2.29 -14.78
CA VAL A 127 -11.64 -2.39 -14.09
C VAL A 127 -12.06 -3.85 -13.91
N ALA A 128 -12.00 -4.65 -14.98
CA ALA A 128 -12.33 -6.07 -14.91
C ALA A 128 -11.44 -6.83 -13.90
N ARG A 129 -10.13 -6.52 -13.89
CA ARG A 129 -9.18 -7.10 -12.91
C ARG A 129 -9.49 -6.70 -11.49
N ALA A 130 -9.71 -5.40 -11.25
CA ALA A 130 -10.04 -4.90 -9.91
C ALA A 130 -11.33 -5.51 -9.38
N ALA A 131 -12.36 -5.62 -10.20
CA ALA A 131 -13.64 -6.21 -9.82
C ALA A 131 -13.58 -7.72 -9.55
N ALA A 132 -12.62 -8.43 -10.16
CA ALA A 132 -12.38 -9.85 -9.89
C ALA A 132 -11.61 -10.11 -8.58
N LEU A 133 -10.99 -9.09 -7.97
CA LEU A 133 -10.29 -9.25 -6.70
C LEU A 133 -11.28 -9.41 -5.54
N PRO A 134 -11.01 -10.33 -4.61
CA PRO A 134 -11.78 -10.38 -3.37
C PRO A 134 -11.49 -9.15 -2.51
N GLN A 135 -12.41 -8.81 -1.62
CA GLN A 135 -12.14 -7.80 -0.60
C GLN A 135 -10.94 -8.22 0.25
N THR A 136 -10.04 -7.26 0.51
CA THR A 136 -8.80 -7.52 1.25
C THR A 136 -8.67 -6.67 2.50
N SER A 137 -7.95 -7.20 3.48
CA SER A 137 -7.49 -6.50 4.66
C SER A 137 -5.95 -6.50 4.65
N PRO A 138 -5.30 -5.33 4.69
CA PRO A 138 -3.85 -5.24 4.67
C PRO A 138 -3.22 -5.61 6.01
N LEU A 139 -2.07 -6.31 5.96
CA LEU A 139 -1.11 -6.41 7.04
C LEU A 139 0.19 -5.81 6.55
N ILE A 140 0.65 -4.73 7.17
CA ILE A 140 1.87 -4.03 6.79
C ILE A 140 3.01 -4.44 7.71
N LEU A 141 4.09 -4.97 7.14
CA LEU A 141 5.36 -5.22 7.82
C LEU A 141 6.30 -4.04 7.55
N LEU A 142 6.49 -3.20 8.55
CA LEU A 142 7.32 -1.99 8.49
C LEU A 142 8.66 -2.22 9.18
N ARG A 143 9.77 -1.97 8.50
CA ARG A 143 11.05 -1.79 9.16
C ARG A 143 11.11 -0.40 9.77
N HIS A 144 11.52 -0.27 11.07
CA HIS A 144 11.69 1.03 11.70
C HIS A 144 12.49 2.02 10.82
N THR A 145 12.18 3.31 10.91
CA THR A 145 12.88 4.37 10.19
C THR A 145 14.32 4.56 10.70
N VAL A 146 15.10 5.42 10.07
CA VAL A 146 16.53 5.58 10.39
C VAL A 146 16.75 5.95 11.86
N ALA A 147 17.37 5.06 12.62
CA ALA A 147 17.78 5.30 14.00
C ALA A 147 19.06 6.13 14.07
N ALA A 148 19.32 6.74 15.23
CA ALA A 148 20.64 7.34 15.54
C ALA A 148 21.75 6.30 15.35
N LYS A 149 22.94 6.72 14.94
CA LYS A 149 24.07 5.79 14.78
C LYS A 149 24.42 5.18 16.14
N ARG A 150 24.75 3.89 16.15
CA ARG A 150 25.17 3.19 17.38
C ARG A 150 26.41 3.83 18.00
N SER A 151 27.35 4.31 17.18
CA SER A 151 28.53 5.03 17.64
C SER A 151 28.24 6.33 18.39
N ASP A 152 27.12 6.97 18.09
CA ASP A 152 26.74 8.28 18.65
C ASP A 152 25.82 8.14 19.84
N TYR A 153 25.25 6.95 20.07
CA TYR A 153 24.36 6.64 21.17
C TYR A 153 25.14 6.23 22.41
N ARG A 154 25.00 7.00 23.49
CA ARG A 154 25.74 6.80 24.74
C ARG A 154 24.98 6.01 25.81
N GLY A 155 23.74 5.60 25.52
CA GLY A 155 22.95 4.74 26.39
C GLY A 155 23.52 3.31 26.45
N LYS A 156 23.20 2.59 27.52
CA LYS A 156 23.67 1.20 27.73
C LYS A 156 22.80 0.19 26.98
N ASP A 157 21.53 0.48 26.84
CA ASP A 157 20.53 -0.40 26.20
C ASP A 157 20.24 0.06 24.77
N ASP A 158 20.52 -0.80 23.77
CA ASP A 158 20.24 -0.50 22.36
C ASP A 158 18.74 -0.39 22.05
N ALA A 159 17.89 -1.01 22.86
CA ALA A 159 16.44 -0.87 22.73
C ALA A 159 15.97 0.58 22.90
N GLU A 160 16.65 1.35 23.75
CA GLU A 160 16.38 2.77 24.02
C GLU A 160 16.93 3.73 22.96
N ARG A 161 17.65 3.24 21.95
CA ARG A 161 18.26 4.06 20.89
C ARG A 161 17.19 4.76 20.04
N PRO A 162 17.19 6.12 19.97
CA PRO A 162 16.13 6.89 19.32
C PRO A 162 16.30 6.95 17.80
N LEU A 163 15.30 7.52 17.12
CA LEU A 163 15.39 7.90 15.72
C LEU A 163 16.38 9.06 15.50
N SER A 164 17.08 9.03 14.38
CA SER A 164 17.85 10.18 13.87
C SER A 164 16.92 11.32 13.39
N GLY A 165 17.48 12.46 12.97
CA GLY A 165 16.73 13.53 12.31
C GLY A 165 16.01 13.01 11.06
N LYS A 166 16.74 12.33 10.16
CA LYS A 166 16.19 11.69 8.96
C LYS A 166 15.09 10.69 9.31
N GLY A 167 15.27 9.87 10.34
CA GLY A 167 14.25 8.90 10.75
C GLY A 167 12.95 9.56 11.25
N ARG A 168 13.05 10.72 11.89
CA ARG A 168 11.85 11.48 12.31
C ARG A 168 11.09 12.07 11.11
N SER A 169 11.80 12.52 10.07
CA SER A 169 11.19 12.97 8.80
C SER A 169 10.52 11.80 8.09
N GLN A 170 11.20 10.65 7.96
CA GLN A 170 10.62 9.43 7.39
C GLN A 170 9.36 8.98 8.16
N ALA A 171 9.38 9.00 9.51
CA ALA A 171 8.22 8.64 10.33
C ALA A 171 7.01 9.59 10.11
N LYS A 172 7.24 10.84 9.70
CA LYS A 172 6.20 11.77 9.29
C LYS A 172 5.68 11.44 7.89
N ALA A 173 6.58 11.17 6.95
CA ALA A 173 6.23 10.81 5.57
C ALA A 173 5.48 9.48 5.45
N LEU A 174 5.63 8.56 6.43
CA LEU A 174 4.87 7.32 6.49
C LEU A 174 3.37 7.52 6.79
N ILE A 175 2.95 8.65 7.39
CA ILE A 175 1.55 8.85 7.79
C ILE A 175 0.60 8.69 6.60
N PRO A 176 0.68 9.48 5.53
CA PRO A 176 -0.24 9.35 4.39
C PRO A 176 -0.10 8.00 3.67
N LEU A 177 1.09 7.38 3.69
CA LEU A 177 1.31 6.10 3.04
C LEU A 177 0.61 4.93 3.76
N LEU A 178 0.61 4.94 5.10
CA LEU A 178 -0.07 3.93 5.90
C LEU A 178 -1.59 4.16 5.92
N ASP A 179 -2.00 5.43 5.96
CA ASP A 179 -3.39 5.86 5.95
C ASP A 179 -4.10 5.44 4.65
N ALA A 180 -3.39 5.54 3.52
CA ALA A 180 -3.88 5.12 2.20
C ALA A 180 -4.40 3.67 2.16
N PHE A 181 -3.89 2.79 3.02
CA PHE A 181 -4.34 1.40 3.13
C PHE A 181 -5.41 1.16 4.20
N GLY A 182 -5.96 2.21 4.82
CA GLY A 182 -7.02 2.09 5.82
C GLY A 182 -6.59 1.33 7.08
N ILE A 183 -5.35 1.47 7.52
CA ILE A 183 -4.84 0.82 8.73
C ILE A 183 -5.56 1.36 9.96
N THR A 184 -6.06 0.46 10.80
CA THR A 184 -6.74 0.77 12.07
C THR A 184 -5.92 0.43 13.30
N ASP A 185 -5.10 -0.60 13.23
CA ASP A 185 -4.34 -1.11 14.37
C ASP A 185 -2.83 -0.92 14.19
N VAL A 186 -2.20 -0.35 15.22
CA VAL A 186 -0.77 -0.03 15.19
C VAL A 186 -0.02 -0.85 16.23
N HIS A 187 0.78 -1.79 15.76
CA HIS A 187 1.64 -2.65 16.56
C HIS A 187 3.11 -2.29 16.39
N SER A 188 3.88 -2.40 17.45
CA SER A 188 5.32 -2.10 17.41
C SER A 188 6.10 -2.99 18.36
N SER A 189 7.30 -3.40 17.93
CA SER A 189 8.36 -3.81 18.84
C SER A 189 8.49 -2.81 20.00
N THR A 190 8.93 -3.28 21.16
CA THR A 190 9.17 -2.47 22.35
C THR A 190 10.34 -1.50 22.22
N ALA A 191 11.22 -1.65 21.22
CA ALA A 191 12.33 -0.74 21.00
C ALA A 191 11.86 0.67 20.63
N VAL A 192 12.48 1.70 21.22
CA VAL A 192 12.13 3.12 21.07
C VAL A 192 12.11 3.54 19.59
N ARG A 193 13.06 3.06 18.77
CA ARG A 193 13.11 3.36 17.33
C ARG A 193 11.88 2.86 16.57
N CYS A 194 11.33 1.70 16.94
CA CYS A 194 10.12 1.16 16.30
C CYS A 194 8.89 1.94 16.76
N GLN A 195 8.72 2.15 18.06
CA GLN A 195 7.61 2.93 18.61
C GLN A 195 7.56 4.34 18.01
N HIS A 196 8.71 5.02 17.93
CA HIS A 196 8.79 6.36 17.37
C HIS A 196 8.54 6.41 15.87
N SER A 197 8.75 5.32 15.13
CA SER A 197 8.44 5.23 13.70
C SER A 197 6.94 5.28 13.43
N VAL A 198 6.10 4.74 14.32
CA VAL A 198 4.64 4.63 14.12
C VAL A 198 3.81 5.49 15.07
N ARG A 199 4.40 6.06 16.15
CA ARG A 199 3.66 6.84 17.16
C ARG A 199 2.89 8.02 16.57
N LYS A 200 3.45 8.71 15.57
CA LYS A 200 2.77 9.84 14.93
C LYS A 200 1.56 9.37 14.11
N PHE A 201 1.68 8.23 13.46
CA PHE A 201 0.58 7.61 12.73
C PHE A 201 -0.51 7.14 13.69
N ALA A 202 -0.17 6.44 14.78
CA ALA A 202 -1.15 6.08 15.81
C ALA A 202 -1.90 7.30 16.36
N LYS A 203 -1.18 8.42 16.59
CA LYS A 203 -1.81 9.69 17.00
C LYS A 203 -2.74 10.25 15.91
N HIS A 204 -2.38 10.16 14.64
CA HIS A 204 -3.22 10.57 13.51
C HIS A 204 -4.55 9.79 13.49
N LEU A 205 -4.50 8.48 13.74
CA LEU A 205 -5.68 7.62 13.88
C LEU A 205 -6.48 7.82 15.18
N GLY A 206 -5.99 8.61 16.14
CA GLY A 206 -6.63 8.72 17.46
C GLY A 206 -6.50 7.47 18.32
N THR A 207 -5.56 6.57 18.03
CA THR A 207 -5.33 5.30 18.72
C THR A 207 -3.97 5.25 19.43
N GLY A 208 -3.72 4.18 20.21
CA GLY A 208 -2.45 3.89 20.84
C GLY A 208 -1.59 2.91 20.03
N VAL A 209 -0.31 2.84 20.37
CA VAL A 209 0.60 1.80 19.85
C VAL A 209 0.52 0.58 20.74
N GLN A 210 0.19 -0.58 20.18
CA GLN A 210 0.21 -1.87 20.89
C GLN A 210 1.65 -2.40 20.91
N HIS A 211 2.18 -2.63 22.13
CA HIS A 211 3.56 -3.08 22.32
C HIS A 211 3.66 -4.59 22.18
N GLU A 212 4.59 -5.05 21.34
CA GLU A 212 4.81 -6.45 21.01
C GLU A 212 6.25 -6.89 21.41
N PRO A 213 6.48 -7.32 22.65
CA PRO A 213 7.81 -7.75 23.08
C PRO A 213 8.39 -8.88 22.25
N ALA A 214 7.57 -9.79 21.75
CA ALA A 214 8.00 -10.89 20.87
C ALA A 214 8.50 -10.41 19.49
N MET A 215 8.26 -9.14 19.13
CA MET A 215 8.67 -8.52 17.87
C MET A 215 9.90 -7.62 18.03
N SER A 216 10.56 -7.63 19.20
CA SER A 216 11.87 -7.01 19.43
C SER A 216 13.01 -7.94 19.01
N GLU A 217 14.22 -7.38 18.83
CA GLU A 217 15.42 -8.19 18.52
C GLU A 217 15.71 -9.15 19.69
N GLU A 218 15.65 -8.65 20.93
CA GLU A 218 15.87 -9.43 22.15
C GLU A 218 14.82 -10.54 22.32
N GLY A 219 13.54 -10.21 22.12
CA GLY A 219 12.45 -11.20 22.21
C GLY A 219 12.53 -12.29 21.16
N PHE A 220 13.04 -11.94 19.97
CA PHE A 220 13.28 -12.88 18.89
C PHE A 220 14.52 -13.78 19.18
N GLU A 221 15.62 -13.21 19.66
CA GLU A 221 16.81 -13.96 20.04
C GLU A 221 16.54 -14.95 21.18
N GLU A 222 15.74 -14.54 22.17
CA GLU A 222 15.38 -15.41 23.29
C GLU A 222 14.45 -16.56 22.88
N ARG A 223 13.40 -16.27 22.08
CA ARG A 223 12.32 -17.22 21.78
C ARG A 223 11.72 -16.99 20.37
N PRO A 224 12.39 -17.40 19.29
CA PRO A 224 11.90 -17.22 17.91
C PRO A 224 10.50 -17.82 17.69
N GLU A 225 10.18 -18.90 18.39
CA GLU A 225 8.86 -19.56 18.29
C GLU A 225 7.71 -18.70 18.84
N ARG A 226 7.98 -17.78 19.76
CA ARG A 226 6.98 -16.80 20.24
C ARG A 226 6.71 -15.75 19.16
N THR A 227 7.74 -15.29 18.47
CA THR A 227 7.62 -14.37 17.33
C THR A 227 6.77 -15.01 16.24
N ALA A 228 7.08 -16.24 15.83
CA ALA A 228 6.30 -16.96 14.82
C ALA A 228 4.84 -17.16 15.24
N ARG A 229 4.58 -17.55 16.50
CA ARG A 229 3.22 -17.70 17.05
C ARG A 229 2.45 -16.38 17.07
N ARG A 230 3.11 -15.27 17.44
CA ARG A 230 2.47 -13.96 17.47
C ARG A 230 2.16 -13.47 16.06
N MET A 231 3.07 -13.68 15.12
CA MET A 231 2.86 -13.36 13.71
C MET A 231 1.67 -14.12 13.13
N ARG A 232 1.54 -15.43 13.39
CA ARG A 232 0.36 -16.21 12.98
C ARG A 232 -0.95 -15.61 13.50
N LYS A 233 -1.00 -15.17 14.76
CA LYS A 233 -2.18 -14.51 15.31
C LYS A 233 -2.52 -13.21 14.59
N MET A 234 -1.52 -12.39 14.24
CA MET A 234 -1.72 -11.15 13.48
C MET A 234 -2.20 -11.44 12.05
N ILE A 235 -1.70 -12.50 11.43
CA ILE A 235 -2.16 -12.90 10.09
C ILE A 235 -3.61 -13.35 10.09
N LEU A 236 -4.05 -14.04 11.15
CA LEU A 236 -5.42 -14.57 11.30
C LEU A 236 -6.42 -13.51 11.78
N ASP A 237 -5.96 -12.35 12.25
CA ASP A 237 -6.81 -11.25 12.64
C ASP A 237 -7.25 -10.48 11.40
N PRO A 238 -8.55 -10.29 11.14
CA PRO A 238 -9.03 -9.59 9.96
C PRO A 238 -8.81 -8.06 10.01
N ALA A 239 -8.41 -7.49 11.14
CA ALA A 239 -8.18 -6.06 11.27
C ALA A 239 -7.04 -5.58 10.34
N PRO A 240 -7.21 -4.45 9.63
CA PRO A 240 -6.13 -3.79 8.93
C PRO A 240 -5.06 -3.30 9.91
N LEU A 241 -3.84 -3.81 9.83
CA LEU A 241 -2.83 -3.49 10.83
C LEU A 241 -1.44 -3.21 10.23
N VAL A 242 -0.65 -2.39 10.96
CA VAL A 242 0.78 -2.23 10.74
C VAL A 242 1.58 -2.79 11.91
N LEU A 243 2.59 -3.59 11.62
CA LEU A 243 3.60 -4.06 12.56
C LEU A 243 4.95 -3.41 12.26
N CYS A 244 5.44 -2.54 13.15
CA CYS A 244 6.79 -1.99 13.07
C CYS A 244 7.77 -2.88 13.83
N SER A 245 8.78 -3.39 13.14
CA SER A 245 9.80 -4.28 13.69
C SER A 245 11.18 -4.02 13.07
N HIS A 246 12.05 -5.00 13.10
CA HIS A 246 13.48 -4.92 12.79
C HIS A 246 13.87 -5.80 11.61
N ARG A 247 14.96 -5.44 10.94
CA ARG A 247 15.49 -6.20 9.81
C ARG A 247 15.75 -7.69 10.12
N PRO A 248 16.33 -8.09 11.26
CA PRO A 248 16.59 -9.50 11.55
C PRO A 248 15.34 -10.38 11.64
N LEU A 249 14.17 -9.80 11.98
CA LEU A 249 12.93 -10.55 12.12
C LEU A 249 12.19 -10.74 10.79
N LEU A 250 12.40 -9.84 9.82
CA LEU A 250 11.65 -9.84 8.56
C LEU A 250 11.67 -11.19 7.83
N PRO A 251 12.80 -11.93 7.73
CA PRO A 251 12.78 -13.26 7.11
C PRO A 251 11.75 -14.19 7.75
N THR A 252 11.81 -14.35 9.06
CA THR A 252 10.89 -15.23 9.81
C THR A 252 9.44 -14.76 9.71
N LEU A 253 9.19 -13.44 9.74
CA LEU A 253 7.83 -12.91 9.59
C LEU A 253 7.24 -13.22 8.22
N LEU A 254 8.05 -13.11 7.15
CA LEU A 254 7.62 -13.43 5.79
C LEU A 254 7.48 -14.94 5.57
N GLU A 255 8.35 -15.77 6.15
CA GLU A 255 8.23 -17.24 6.11
C GLU A 255 6.92 -17.68 6.74
N VAL A 256 6.58 -17.15 7.93
CA VAL A 256 5.29 -17.44 8.59
C VAL A 256 4.11 -16.94 7.76
N ALA A 257 4.24 -15.78 7.10
CA ALA A 257 3.18 -15.28 6.24
C ALA A 257 2.97 -16.17 5.02
N ALA A 258 4.04 -16.64 4.37
CA ALA A 258 3.97 -17.55 3.24
C ALA A 258 3.36 -18.92 3.63
N GLU A 259 3.72 -19.42 4.83
CA GLU A 259 3.17 -20.68 5.36
C GLU A 259 1.66 -20.60 5.62
N VAL A 260 1.20 -19.51 6.24
CA VAL A 260 -0.21 -19.36 6.69
C VAL A 260 -1.12 -18.92 5.56
N LEU A 261 -0.68 -18.00 4.72
CA LEU A 261 -1.50 -17.39 3.66
C LEU A 261 -1.41 -18.16 2.33
N GLY A 262 -0.45 -19.06 2.20
CA GLY A 262 -0.06 -19.64 0.93
C GLY A 262 0.71 -18.61 0.06
N THR A 263 1.37 -19.11 -0.96
CA THR A 263 1.86 -18.25 -2.06
C THR A 263 0.66 -17.96 -2.95
N THR A 264 0.52 -16.71 -3.40
CA THR A 264 -0.55 -16.34 -4.34
C THR A 264 -0.58 -17.32 -5.50
N GLU A 265 -1.72 -17.99 -5.72
CA GLU A 265 -2.02 -18.58 -7.01
C GLU A 265 -2.24 -17.43 -7.98
N MET A 266 -1.22 -17.17 -8.76
CA MET A 266 -1.12 -16.04 -9.65
C MET A 266 -2.09 -16.18 -10.82
N THR A 267 -2.68 -15.05 -11.22
CA THR A 267 -3.36 -14.95 -12.53
C THR A 267 -2.36 -15.27 -13.65
N SER A 268 -2.84 -15.73 -14.81
CA SER A 268 -2.01 -16.16 -15.96
C SER A 268 -0.98 -15.12 -16.44
N GLU A 269 -1.15 -13.84 -16.13
CA GLU A 269 -0.20 -12.77 -16.49
C GLU A 269 0.88 -12.51 -15.42
N ASP A 270 0.61 -12.81 -14.17
CA ASP A 270 1.65 -12.90 -13.15
C ASP A 270 2.59 -14.09 -13.41
N GLN A 271 2.13 -15.11 -14.15
CA GLN A 271 3.00 -16.20 -14.64
C GLN A 271 3.99 -15.71 -15.70
N ALA A 272 3.69 -14.61 -16.41
CA ALA A 272 4.61 -13.96 -17.34
C ALA A 272 5.67 -13.09 -16.63
N SER A 273 5.44 -12.61 -15.39
CA SER A 273 6.50 -12.05 -14.54
C SER A 273 7.32 -13.21 -14.00
N GLY A 274 8.58 -13.32 -14.42
CA GLY A 274 9.45 -14.48 -14.15
C GLY A 274 9.61 -14.81 -12.66
N ALA A 275 10.14 -15.99 -12.37
CA ALA A 275 10.43 -16.47 -11.01
C ALA A 275 11.26 -15.46 -10.17
N GLU A 276 12.10 -14.65 -10.83
CA GLU A 276 12.90 -13.59 -10.21
C GLU A 276 12.04 -12.46 -9.61
N ASP A 277 10.97 -12.06 -10.27
CA ASP A 277 10.07 -11.00 -9.79
C ASP A 277 9.24 -11.49 -8.59
N ARG A 278 8.89 -12.77 -8.55
CA ARG A 278 8.26 -13.42 -7.39
C ARG A 278 9.17 -13.46 -6.17
N ALA A 279 10.42 -13.88 -6.37
CA ALA A 279 11.42 -13.90 -5.29
C ALA A 279 11.68 -12.50 -4.74
N ALA A 280 11.69 -11.47 -5.62
CA ALA A 280 11.87 -10.08 -5.21
C ALA A 280 10.75 -9.56 -4.30
N ARG A 281 9.51 -10.00 -4.49
CA ARG A 281 8.37 -9.59 -3.64
C ARG A 281 8.49 -10.09 -2.20
N TRP A 282 9.06 -11.27 -2.00
CA TRP A 282 9.31 -11.88 -0.69
C TRP A 282 10.68 -11.57 -0.10
N ASP A 283 11.51 -10.74 -0.77
CA ASP A 283 12.83 -10.38 -0.25
C ASP A 283 12.70 -9.60 1.08
N PRO A 284 13.25 -10.10 2.20
CA PRO A 284 13.20 -9.43 3.49
C PRO A 284 14.08 -8.18 3.59
N LYS A 285 14.87 -7.88 2.56
CA LYS A 285 15.79 -6.74 2.55
C LYS A 285 15.06 -5.43 2.35
N LEU A 286 14.50 -4.87 3.41
CA LEU A 286 13.93 -3.53 3.43
C LEU A 286 14.93 -2.49 3.92
N PRO A 287 15.02 -1.30 3.30
CA PRO A 287 15.71 -0.15 3.89
C PRO A 287 14.95 0.35 5.13
N PRO A 288 15.56 1.16 6.01
CA PRO A 288 14.82 1.80 7.09
C PRO A 288 13.65 2.64 6.57
N GLY A 289 12.46 2.45 7.15
CA GLY A 289 11.21 3.05 6.68
C GLY A 289 10.56 2.33 5.49
N GLY A 290 11.21 1.28 4.96
CA GLY A 290 10.60 0.42 3.95
C GLY A 290 9.55 -0.50 4.56
N PHE A 291 8.51 -0.83 3.78
CA PHE A 291 7.44 -1.71 4.24
C PHE A 291 6.94 -2.64 3.14
N ILE A 292 6.33 -3.74 3.57
CA ILE A 292 5.66 -4.72 2.73
C ILE A 292 4.19 -4.73 3.13
N VAL A 293 3.30 -4.68 2.13
CA VAL A 293 1.85 -4.84 2.32
C VAL A 293 1.45 -6.24 1.90
N LEU A 294 0.87 -7.00 2.81
CA LEU A 294 0.25 -8.28 2.56
C LEU A 294 -1.26 -8.08 2.49
N HIS A 295 -1.84 -8.13 1.31
CA HIS A 295 -3.27 -8.05 1.09
C HIS A 295 -3.91 -9.41 1.35
N ARG A 296 -4.61 -9.54 2.48
CA ARG A 296 -5.23 -10.80 2.93
C ARG A 296 -6.72 -10.78 2.63
N SER A 297 -7.25 -11.89 2.12
CA SER A 297 -8.68 -12.10 1.96
C SER A 297 -9.18 -13.07 3.03
N PHE A 298 -10.35 -12.75 3.61
CA PHE A 298 -11.03 -13.52 4.64
C PHE A 298 -12.40 -13.95 4.12
N LEU A 299 -12.46 -15.13 3.53
CA LEU A 299 -13.73 -15.73 3.10
C LEU A 299 -14.32 -16.56 4.23
N GLU A 300 -15.63 -16.44 4.43
CA GLU A 300 -16.33 -17.17 5.48
C GLU A 300 -16.07 -18.69 5.40
N GLY A 301 -15.73 -19.30 6.52
CA GLY A 301 -15.43 -20.74 6.62
C GLY A 301 -14.09 -21.19 6.03
N SER A 302 -13.24 -20.26 5.58
CA SER A 302 -11.93 -20.55 4.99
C SER A 302 -10.78 -19.92 5.77
N ALA A 303 -9.58 -20.49 5.67
CA ALA A 303 -8.37 -19.83 6.14
C ALA A 303 -8.10 -18.57 5.27
N PRO A 304 -7.49 -17.52 5.86
CA PRO A 304 -7.12 -16.34 5.09
C PRO A 304 -6.12 -16.70 3.99
N ARG A 305 -6.20 -15.99 2.85
CA ARG A 305 -5.30 -16.19 1.71
C ARG A 305 -4.60 -14.88 1.35
N LEU A 306 -3.39 -14.99 0.83
CA LEU A 306 -2.71 -13.86 0.22
C LEU A 306 -3.32 -13.59 -1.16
N VAL A 307 -3.75 -12.35 -1.38
CA VAL A 307 -4.25 -11.87 -2.68
C VAL A 307 -3.15 -11.18 -3.46
N ALA A 308 -2.38 -10.33 -2.77
CA ALA A 308 -1.25 -9.61 -3.35
C ALA A 308 -0.21 -9.26 -2.30
N ILE A 309 1.02 -9.02 -2.76
CA ILE A 309 2.13 -8.52 -1.96
C ILE A 309 2.76 -7.32 -2.66
N GLU A 310 2.98 -6.24 -1.93
CA GLU A 310 3.59 -5.01 -2.44
C GLU A 310 4.77 -4.59 -1.57
N ARG A 311 5.73 -3.90 -2.18
CA ARG A 311 6.91 -3.36 -1.48
C ARG A 311 7.02 -1.87 -1.75
N HIS A 312 7.21 -1.12 -0.68
CA HIS A 312 7.32 0.33 -0.72
C HIS A 312 8.50 0.80 0.13
N VAL A 313 9.01 1.95 -0.21
CA VAL A 313 10.11 2.60 0.53
C VAL A 313 9.64 4.01 0.87
N ALA A 314 9.81 4.44 2.12
CA ALA A 314 9.58 5.85 2.45
C ALA A 314 10.49 6.73 1.59
N ALA A 315 9.97 7.87 1.10
CA ALA A 315 10.76 8.81 0.34
C ALA A 315 12.01 9.23 1.13
N ASP A 316 13.15 9.26 0.46
CA ASP A 316 14.35 9.92 0.96
C ASP A 316 14.21 11.42 0.64
N GLU A 317 13.82 12.22 1.64
CA GLU A 317 14.00 13.68 1.59
C GLU A 317 15.48 14.05 1.69
#